data_5febeff526d708bdeef4cda075b73b74
#
_entry.id   5febeff526d708bdeef4cda075b73b74
#
_cell.length_a   1.000
_cell.length_b   1.000
_cell.length_c   1.000
_cell.angle_alpha   90.00
_cell.angle_beta   90.00
_cell.angle_gamma   90.00
#
_symmetry.space_group_name_H-M   'P 1'
#
loop_
_entity.id
_entity.type
_entity.pdbx_description
1 polymer ?
#
loop_
_entity_poly.entity_id
_entity_poly.type
_entity_poly.pdbx_seq_one_letter_code
_entity_poly.pdbx_strand_id
1 'polypeptide(L)'
;QTVKGTNFVNLREAGDPIEMGKTYSEQGADELVYLDITASHEGRKTFTQLVTRIAQEINIPFTVGGGINELADVDRLLNAGADKVSINSAALRRPEFIDEIARHFGSQVCVVAIDAKQTDKGWNCYLNGGRIETERNLFDWAKEANERGAGEILFTSMNHDGVKNGYANEALRQLSHTLSIPAIA
;
A
#
# COMPACT_ATOMS: atom_id res chain seq x y z
N GLN A 1 -16.54 3.77 4.91
CA GLN A 1 -16.91 2.35 4.75
C GLN A 1 -15.79 1.58 4.09
N THR A 2 -15.54 0.36 4.55
CA THR A 2 -14.59 -0.56 3.92
C THR A 2 -15.28 -1.27 2.76
N VAL A 3 -14.54 -1.49 1.68
CA VAL A 3 -15.03 -2.21 0.49
C VAL A 3 -14.12 -3.38 0.15
N LYS A 4 -14.65 -4.38 -0.52
CA LYS A 4 -13.92 -5.51 -1.09
C LYS A 4 -14.35 -5.77 -2.53
N GLY A 5 -13.44 -6.24 -3.36
CA GLY A 5 -13.67 -6.52 -4.77
C GLY A 5 -12.99 -7.82 -5.23
N THR A 6 -12.97 -8.02 -6.53
CA THR A 6 -12.23 -9.08 -7.21
C THR A 6 -11.51 -8.45 -8.39
N ASN A 7 -10.19 -8.66 -8.51
CA ASN A 7 -9.34 -8.07 -9.56
C ASN A 7 -9.54 -6.53 -9.67
N PHE A 8 -9.63 -5.83 -8.54
CA PHE A 8 -9.86 -4.38 -8.44
C PHE A 8 -11.21 -3.87 -8.97
N VAL A 9 -12.16 -4.75 -9.24
CA VAL A 9 -13.52 -4.40 -9.73
C VAL A 9 -14.61 -5.03 -8.87
N ASN A 10 -15.88 -4.69 -9.15
CA ASN A 10 -17.06 -5.21 -8.44
C ASN A 10 -17.01 -4.96 -6.93
N LEU A 11 -16.66 -3.73 -6.54
CA LEU A 11 -16.56 -3.31 -5.15
C LEU A 11 -17.92 -3.41 -4.43
N ARG A 12 -17.90 -4.00 -3.24
CA ARG A 12 -19.06 -4.09 -2.33
C ARG A 12 -18.65 -3.71 -0.92
N GLU A 13 -19.56 -3.15 -0.16
CA GLU A 13 -19.33 -2.79 1.24
C GLU A 13 -18.99 -4.01 2.09
N ALA A 14 -18.02 -3.86 2.97
CA ALA A 14 -17.55 -4.90 3.89
C ALA A 14 -17.76 -4.55 5.37
N GLY A 15 -17.90 -3.27 5.73
CA GLY A 15 -18.17 -2.83 7.10
C GLY A 15 -17.52 -1.50 7.48
N ASP A 16 -17.63 -1.17 8.76
CA ASP A 16 -16.96 -0.01 9.34
C ASP A 16 -15.46 -0.31 9.52
N PRO A 17 -14.55 0.56 9.04
CA PRO A 17 -13.12 0.31 9.10
C PRO A 17 -12.56 0.25 10.53
N ILE A 18 -13.16 0.95 11.50
CA ILE A 18 -12.70 0.96 12.89
C ILE A 18 -13.08 -0.37 13.57
N GLU A 19 -14.34 -0.77 13.44
CA GLU A 19 -14.81 -2.05 14.01
C GLU A 19 -14.09 -3.25 13.40
N MET A 20 -13.81 -3.21 12.10
CA MET A 20 -13.01 -4.23 11.43
C MET A 20 -11.57 -4.25 11.96
N GLY A 21 -10.96 -3.09 12.16
CA GLY A 21 -9.62 -2.98 12.74
C GLY A 21 -9.52 -3.56 14.14
N LYS A 22 -10.49 -3.24 15.02
CA LYS A 22 -10.61 -3.85 16.36
C LYS A 22 -10.69 -5.37 16.25
N THR A 23 -11.60 -5.87 15.43
CA THR A 23 -11.81 -7.31 15.26
C THR A 23 -10.52 -8.01 14.82
N TYR A 24 -9.80 -7.48 13.82
CA TYR A 24 -8.55 -8.06 13.39
C TYR A 24 -7.45 -7.99 14.44
N SER A 25 -7.35 -6.88 15.17
CA SER A 25 -6.41 -6.74 16.29
C SER A 25 -6.70 -7.76 17.39
N GLU A 26 -7.97 -7.94 17.80
CA GLU A 26 -8.39 -8.93 18.78
C GLU A 26 -8.18 -10.38 18.31
N GLN A 27 -8.26 -10.64 17.00
CA GLN A 27 -8.00 -11.95 16.40
C GLN A 27 -6.51 -12.23 16.22
N GLY A 28 -5.62 -11.32 16.62
CA GLY A 28 -4.18 -11.52 16.64
C GLY A 28 -3.47 -11.10 15.35
N ALA A 29 -4.01 -10.14 14.60
CA ALA A 29 -3.25 -9.51 13.53
C ALA A 29 -2.04 -8.76 14.11
N ASP A 30 -0.88 -8.90 13.49
CA ASP A 30 0.35 -8.23 13.91
C ASP A 30 0.41 -6.77 13.41
N GLU A 31 -0.17 -6.50 12.23
CA GLU A 31 -0.20 -5.18 11.60
C GLU A 31 -1.42 -5.07 10.66
N LEU A 32 -1.91 -3.85 10.46
CA LEU A 32 -3.02 -3.55 9.53
C LEU A 32 -2.59 -2.57 8.44
N VAL A 33 -3.23 -2.67 7.28
CA VAL A 33 -3.08 -1.71 6.18
C VAL A 33 -4.45 -1.15 5.80
N TYR A 34 -4.55 0.18 5.76
CA TYR A 34 -5.75 0.91 5.30
C TYR A 34 -5.43 1.67 4.02
N LEU A 35 -6.14 1.36 2.95
CA LEU A 35 -5.95 2.00 1.65
C LEU A 35 -7.18 2.84 1.28
N ASP A 36 -7.00 4.16 1.14
CA ASP A 36 -8.03 5.04 0.59
C ASP A 36 -8.04 4.95 -0.95
N ILE A 37 -9.12 4.45 -1.49
CA ILE A 37 -9.33 4.32 -2.94
C ILE A 37 -10.10 5.50 -3.55
N THR A 38 -10.50 6.50 -2.73
CA THR A 38 -11.41 7.60 -3.14
C THR A 38 -10.72 8.93 -3.41
N ALA A 39 -9.44 9.05 -3.25
CA ALA A 39 -8.49 10.17 -3.48
C ALA A 39 -9.04 11.55 -3.96
N SER A 40 -10.17 12.06 -3.42
CA SER A 40 -10.63 13.44 -3.61
C SER A 40 -10.09 14.39 -2.54
N HIS A 41 -10.07 15.70 -2.80
CA HIS A 41 -9.54 16.69 -1.84
C HIS A 41 -10.37 16.73 -0.52
N GLU A 42 -11.69 16.60 -0.59
CA GLU A 42 -12.57 16.48 0.58
C GLU A 42 -12.40 15.14 1.29
N GLY A 43 -12.20 14.07 0.52
CA GLY A 43 -11.91 12.73 1.04
C GLY A 43 -10.64 12.68 1.90
N ARG A 44 -9.59 13.43 1.58
CA ARG A 44 -8.35 13.48 2.36
C ARG A 44 -8.52 13.97 3.80
N LYS A 45 -9.34 15.01 4.02
CA LYS A 45 -9.63 15.51 5.38
C LYS A 45 -10.41 14.47 6.19
N THR A 46 -11.43 13.88 5.58
CA THR A 46 -12.26 12.83 6.19
C THR A 46 -11.41 11.60 6.49
N PHE A 47 -10.49 11.21 5.59
CA PHE A 47 -9.58 10.10 5.80
C PHE A 47 -8.60 10.34 6.96
N THR A 48 -8.02 11.55 7.08
CA THR A 48 -7.15 11.92 8.21
C THR A 48 -7.89 11.80 9.55
N GLN A 49 -9.15 12.24 9.63
CA GLN A 49 -9.97 12.07 10.82
C GLN A 49 -10.25 10.60 11.14
N LEU A 50 -10.45 9.78 10.12
CA LEU A 50 -10.60 8.33 10.28
C LEU A 50 -9.31 7.71 10.84
N VAL A 51 -8.14 8.09 10.31
CA VAL A 51 -6.83 7.62 10.81
C VAL A 51 -6.66 7.93 12.29
N THR A 52 -7.00 9.15 12.73
CA THR A 52 -6.95 9.52 14.16
C THR A 52 -7.86 8.63 15.02
N ARG A 53 -9.06 8.32 14.54
CA ARG A 53 -9.98 7.43 15.27
C ARG A 53 -9.48 5.99 15.31
N ILE A 54 -8.89 5.49 14.22
CA ILE A 54 -8.28 4.15 14.19
C ILE A 54 -7.14 4.08 15.21
N ALA A 55 -6.24 5.07 15.24
CA ALA A 55 -5.11 5.12 16.16
C ALA A 55 -5.52 5.11 17.65
N GLN A 56 -6.73 5.58 17.97
CA GLN A 56 -7.27 5.55 19.34
C GLN A 56 -7.87 4.20 19.75
N GLU A 57 -8.20 3.36 18.77
CA GLU A 57 -9.02 2.16 18.99
C GLU A 57 -8.26 0.84 18.79
N ILE A 58 -7.11 0.86 18.12
CA ILE A 58 -6.27 -0.32 17.92
C ILE A 58 -4.90 -0.14 18.57
N ASN A 59 -4.32 -1.28 19.03
CA ASN A 59 -3.04 -1.30 19.74
C ASN A 59 -1.91 -1.97 18.93
N ILE A 60 -2.14 -2.21 17.65
CA ILE A 60 -1.14 -2.78 16.73
C ILE A 60 -0.74 -1.74 15.69
N PRO A 61 0.48 -1.83 15.14
CA PRO A 61 0.91 -0.90 14.10
C PRO A 61 0.00 -0.93 12.88
N PHE A 62 -0.15 0.20 12.22
CA PHE A 62 -0.90 0.25 10.98
C PHE A 62 -0.30 1.20 9.95
N THR A 63 -0.42 0.79 8.71
CA THR A 63 0.00 1.52 7.52
C THR A 63 -1.22 2.16 6.86
N VAL A 64 -1.10 3.38 6.38
CA VAL A 64 -2.14 4.05 5.60
C VAL A 64 -1.63 4.43 4.21
N GLY A 65 -2.47 4.25 3.20
CA GLY A 65 -2.16 4.57 1.81
C GLY A 65 -3.34 5.16 1.06
N GLY A 66 -3.07 5.66 -0.13
CA GLY A 66 -4.06 6.30 -1.01
C GLY A 66 -3.95 7.82 -1.02
N GLY A 67 -3.79 8.39 -2.22
CA GLY A 67 -3.78 9.83 -2.44
C GLY A 67 -2.58 10.61 -1.87
N ILE A 68 -1.52 9.95 -1.45
CA ILE A 68 -0.30 10.56 -0.91
C ILE A 68 0.60 10.99 -2.08
N ASN A 69 0.89 12.30 -2.19
CA ASN A 69 1.64 12.85 -3.31
C ASN A 69 2.80 13.77 -2.89
N GLU A 70 2.84 14.23 -1.65
CA GLU A 70 3.83 15.17 -1.12
C GLU A 70 4.17 14.88 0.34
N LEU A 71 5.31 15.40 0.83
CA LEU A 71 5.75 15.20 2.23
C LEU A 71 4.74 15.71 3.26
N ALA A 72 4.00 16.76 2.94
CA ALA A 72 2.95 17.30 3.81
C ALA A 72 1.80 16.31 4.01
N ASP A 73 1.50 15.46 3.01
CA ASP A 73 0.52 14.38 3.17
C ASP A 73 1.05 13.32 4.15
N VAL A 74 2.33 12.96 4.03
CA VAL A 74 2.99 12.00 4.93
C VAL A 74 2.98 12.52 6.35
N ASP A 75 3.47 13.74 6.58
CA ASP A 75 3.51 14.39 7.90
C ASP A 75 2.13 14.41 8.57
N ARG A 76 1.09 14.78 7.81
CA ARG A 76 -0.29 14.82 8.30
C ARG A 76 -0.80 13.46 8.76
N LEU A 77 -0.48 12.38 8.04
CA LEU A 77 -0.94 11.03 8.37
C LEU A 77 -0.18 10.45 9.56
N LEU A 78 1.12 10.69 9.66
CA LEU A 78 1.93 10.31 10.82
C LEU A 78 1.47 11.05 12.09
N ASN A 79 1.21 12.37 11.99
CA ASN A 79 0.65 13.15 13.09
C ASN A 79 -0.77 12.73 13.49
N ALA A 80 -1.53 12.12 12.57
CA ALA A 80 -2.83 11.52 12.86
C ALA A 80 -2.75 10.15 13.56
N GLY A 81 -1.54 9.58 13.66
CA GLY A 81 -1.27 8.34 14.40
C GLY A 81 -0.95 7.12 13.56
N ALA A 82 -0.79 7.26 12.23
CA ALA A 82 -0.29 6.17 11.40
C ALA A 82 1.18 5.88 11.70
N ASP A 83 1.59 4.61 11.70
CA ASP A 83 2.99 4.21 11.90
C ASP A 83 3.78 4.27 10.59
N LYS A 84 3.12 3.95 9.47
CA LYS A 84 3.72 3.91 8.14
C LYS A 84 2.76 4.49 7.10
N VAL A 85 3.31 4.93 5.99
CA VAL A 85 2.54 5.36 4.81
C VAL A 85 2.85 4.48 3.61
N SER A 86 1.82 4.19 2.82
CA SER A 86 1.95 3.41 1.59
C SER A 86 1.73 4.31 0.37
N ILE A 87 2.74 4.36 -0.49
CA ILE A 87 2.73 5.13 -1.74
C ILE A 87 2.81 4.19 -2.95
N ASN A 88 2.06 4.49 -4.00
CA ASN A 88 2.07 3.72 -5.26
C ASN A 88 2.28 4.67 -6.45
N SER A 89 1.21 5.23 -7.01
CA SER A 89 1.24 6.01 -8.24
C SER A 89 2.15 7.24 -8.17
N ALA A 90 2.26 7.89 -7.00
CA ALA A 90 3.16 9.02 -6.81
C ALA A 90 4.63 8.60 -6.97
N ALA A 91 5.01 7.46 -6.39
CA ALA A 91 6.35 6.91 -6.50
C ALA A 91 6.67 6.43 -7.92
N LEU A 92 5.73 5.76 -8.60
CA LEU A 92 5.93 5.34 -9.99
C LEU A 92 6.14 6.52 -10.95
N ARG A 93 5.46 7.66 -10.71
CA ARG A 93 5.61 8.88 -11.51
C ARG A 93 6.86 9.69 -11.15
N ARG A 94 7.23 9.69 -9.90
CA ARG A 94 8.36 10.43 -9.33
C ARG A 94 9.09 9.58 -8.29
N PRO A 95 10.01 8.72 -8.73
CA PRO A 95 10.74 7.79 -7.85
C PRO A 95 11.49 8.48 -6.71
N GLU A 96 11.96 9.71 -6.92
CA GLU A 96 12.64 10.54 -5.93
C GLU A 96 11.78 10.80 -4.67
N PHE A 97 10.47 10.63 -4.76
CA PHE A 97 9.57 10.78 -3.63
C PHE A 97 9.86 9.75 -2.53
N ILE A 98 10.35 8.55 -2.90
CA ILE A 98 10.81 7.53 -1.94
C ILE A 98 12.01 8.06 -1.16
N ASP A 99 13.01 8.64 -1.86
CA ASP A 99 14.21 9.21 -1.24
C ASP A 99 13.86 10.34 -0.28
N GLU A 100 12.88 11.18 -0.65
CA GLU A 100 12.41 12.29 0.17
C GLU A 100 11.78 11.80 1.47
N ILE A 101 10.88 10.81 1.40
CA ILE A 101 10.25 10.22 2.59
C ILE A 101 11.30 9.57 3.48
N ALA A 102 12.18 8.75 2.90
CA ALA A 102 13.22 8.05 3.65
C ALA A 102 14.17 9.03 4.37
N ARG A 103 14.53 10.16 3.75
CA ARG A 103 15.38 11.18 4.38
C ARG A 103 14.69 11.97 5.49
N HIS A 104 13.40 12.29 5.33
CA HIS A 104 12.67 13.11 6.30
C HIS A 104 12.16 12.31 7.50
N PHE A 105 11.65 11.11 7.26
CA PHE A 105 10.92 10.33 8.26
C PHE A 105 11.58 9.00 8.60
N GLY A 106 12.58 8.58 7.81
CA GLY A 106 13.22 7.28 7.92
C GLY A 106 12.58 6.24 6.98
N SER A 107 13.40 5.30 6.51
CA SER A 107 12.97 4.22 5.60
C SER A 107 11.82 3.39 6.17
N GLN A 108 11.80 3.16 7.47
CA GLN A 108 10.78 2.36 8.16
C GLN A 108 9.36 2.91 8.01
N VAL A 109 9.21 4.19 7.66
CA VAL A 109 7.91 4.84 7.42
C VAL A 109 7.39 4.57 6.01
N CYS A 110 8.28 4.32 5.05
CA CYS A 110 7.96 4.27 3.62
C CYS A 110 7.66 2.84 3.16
N VAL A 111 6.40 2.54 2.91
CA VAL A 111 5.95 1.32 2.22
C VAL A 111 5.66 1.66 0.76
N VAL A 112 6.29 0.97 -0.19
CA VAL A 112 5.98 1.13 -1.61
C VAL A 112 5.00 0.04 -2.02
N ALA A 113 3.76 0.43 -2.32
CA ALA A 113 2.76 -0.48 -2.86
C ALA A 113 2.96 -0.64 -4.38
N ILE A 114 2.91 -1.88 -4.83
CA ILE A 114 3.07 -2.25 -6.23
C ILE A 114 1.89 -3.12 -6.66
N ASP A 115 0.99 -2.55 -7.46
CA ASP A 115 -0.01 -3.32 -8.16
C ASP A 115 0.60 -3.80 -9.47
N ALA A 116 0.69 -5.12 -9.68
CA ALA A 116 1.25 -5.64 -10.92
C ALA A 116 0.42 -6.81 -11.47
N LYS A 117 0.47 -6.94 -12.78
CA LYS A 117 -0.23 -7.99 -13.52
C LYS A 117 0.75 -8.80 -14.34
N GLN A 118 0.60 -10.11 -14.27
CA GLN A 118 1.32 -11.04 -15.14
C GLN A 118 0.63 -11.10 -16.50
N THR A 119 1.41 -10.89 -17.53
CA THR A 119 1.02 -10.97 -18.95
C THR A 119 1.98 -11.91 -19.67
N ASP A 120 1.72 -12.18 -20.94
CA ASP A 120 2.64 -12.97 -21.80
C ASP A 120 4.03 -12.34 -21.95
N LYS A 121 4.15 -11.02 -21.66
CA LYS A 121 5.40 -10.25 -21.71
C LYS A 121 6.12 -10.16 -20.36
N GLY A 122 5.57 -10.77 -19.30
CA GLY A 122 6.08 -10.68 -17.92
C GLY A 122 5.18 -9.89 -16.99
N TRP A 123 5.76 -9.40 -15.90
CA TRP A 123 5.04 -8.66 -14.87
C TRP A 123 5.16 -7.14 -15.09
N ASN A 124 4.05 -6.47 -15.36
CA ASN A 124 3.99 -5.01 -15.52
C ASN A 124 3.31 -4.35 -14.33
N CYS A 125 3.88 -3.21 -13.86
CA CYS A 125 3.29 -2.38 -12.82
C CYS A 125 2.15 -1.53 -13.34
N TYR A 126 1.19 -1.25 -12.47
CA TYR A 126 -0.01 -0.47 -12.77
C TYR A 126 -0.13 0.76 -11.87
N LEU A 127 -0.73 1.81 -12.41
CA LEU A 127 -1.08 3.06 -11.72
C LEU A 127 -2.58 3.12 -11.41
N ASN A 128 -2.94 4.05 -10.52
CA ASN A 128 -4.32 4.46 -10.23
C ASN A 128 -5.24 3.29 -9.87
N GLY A 129 -4.77 2.42 -8.96
CA GLY A 129 -5.54 1.25 -8.53
C GLY A 129 -5.80 0.28 -9.67
N GLY A 130 -4.77 -0.07 -10.42
CA GLY A 130 -4.81 -1.08 -11.49
C GLY A 130 -5.43 -0.62 -12.82
N ARG A 131 -5.66 0.69 -13.01
CA ARG A 131 -6.35 1.19 -14.21
C ARG A 131 -5.44 1.54 -15.37
N ILE A 132 -4.17 1.85 -15.11
CA ILE A 132 -3.22 2.29 -16.13
C ILE A 132 -2.01 1.40 -16.08
N GLU A 133 -1.79 0.64 -17.15
CA GLU A 133 -0.58 -0.16 -17.34
C GLU A 133 0.62 0.75 -17.60
N THR A 134 1.78 0.36 -17.07
CA THR A 134 3.06 1.02 -17.32
C THR A 134 4.02 0.05 -18.00
N GLU A 135 5.10 0.57 -18.55
CA GLU A 135 6.20 -0.25 -19.10
C GLU A 135 7.18 -0.74 -18.01
N ARG A 136 6.96 -0.36 -16.75
CA ARG A 136 7.82 -0.76 -15.64
C ARG A 136 7.60 -2.22 -15.27
N ASN A 137 8.67 -2.99 -15.25
CA ASN A 137 8.68 -4.36 -14.74
C ASN A 137 8.58 -4.36 -13.22
N LEU A 138 7.84 -5.29 -12.63
CA LEU A 138 7.67 -5.46 -11.18
C LEU A 138 9.00 -5.58 -10.44
N PHE A 139 9.89 -6.44 -10.91
CA PHE A 139 11.13 -6.78 -10.18
C PHE A 139 12.14 -5.64 -10.26
N ASP A 140 12.26 -5.00 -11.42
CA ASP A 140 13.12 -3.85 -11.60
C ASP A 140 12.64 -2.66 -10.76
N TRP A 141 11.32 -2.44 -10.73
CA TRP A 141 10.74 -1.38 -9.91
C TRP A 141 10.88 -1.64 -8.41
N ALA A 142 10.62 -2.85 -7.96
CA ALA A 142 10.79 -3.20 -6.55
C ALA A 142 12.24 -3.05 -6.09
N LYS A 143 13.20 -3.44 -6.94
CA LYS A 143 14.62 -3.24 -6.70
C LYS A 143 14.99 -1.75 -6.60
N GLU A 144 14.53 -0.93 -7.57
CA GLU A 144 14.74 0.52 -7.54
C GLU A 144 14.15 1.14 -6.28
N ALA A 145 12.93 0.76 -5.89
CA ALA A 145 12.29 1.26 -4.67
C ALA A 145 13.09 0.91 -3.41
N ASN A 146 13.61 -0.32 -3.31
CA ASN A 146 14.50 -0.74 -2.21
C ASN A 146 15.78 0.11 -2.19
N GLU A 147 16.45 0.31 -3.31
CA GLU A 147 17.69 1.09 -3.43
C GLU A 147 17.48 2.57 -3.09
N ARG A 148 16.29 3.13 -3.33
CA ARG A 148 15.89 4.51 -2.98
C ARG A 148 15.52 4.69 -1.50
N GLY A 149 15.40 3.61 -0.74
CA GLY A 149 15.15 3.68 0.70
C GLY A 149 13.74 3.36 1.13
N ALA A 150 12.95 2.63 0.33
CA ALA A 150 11.74 2.00 0.81
C ALA A 150 12.06 1.06 1.99
N GLY A 151 11.22 1.04 3.02
CA GLY A 151 11.35 0.13 4.15
C GLY A 151 10.66 -1.21 3.92
N GLU A 152 9.60 -1.22 3.11
CA GLU A 152 8.82 -2.43 2.77
C GLU A 152 8.22 -2.31 1.37
N ILE A 153 7.98 -3.44 0.73
CA ILE A 153 7.18 -3.54 -0.49
C ILE A 153 5.85 -4.22 -0.18
N LEU A 154 4.73 -3.60 -0.52
CA LEU A 154 3.40 -4.20 -0.48
C LEU A 154 3.01 -4.60 -1.90
N PHE A 155 3.14 -5.87 -2.22
CA PHE A 155 2.86 -6.39 -3.57
C PHE A 155 1.45 -6.94 -3.70
N THR A 156 0.68 -6.40 -4.63
CA THR A 156 -0.63 -6.93 -5.00
C THR A 156 -0.60 -7.52 -6.42
N SER A 157 -0.79 -8.82 -6.52
CA SER A 157 -1.00 -9.48 -7.81
C SER A 157 -2.43 -9.29 -8.28
N MET A 158 -2.62 -8.50 -9.34
CA MET A 158 -3.96 -8.26 -9.92
C MET A 158 -4.60 -9.53 -10.50
N ASN A 159 -3.81 -10.56 -10.80
CA ASN A 159 -4.32 -11.85 -11.25
C ASN A 159 -4.90 -12.69 -10.11
N HIS A 160 -4.49 -12.42 -8.86
CA HIS A 160 -4.84 -13.23 -7.68
C HIS A 160 -5.74 -12.50 -6.69
N ASP A 161 -5.85 -11.15 -6.80
CA ASP A 161 -6.65 -10.34 -5.89
C ASP A 161 -8.13 -10.74 -5.90
N GLY A 162 -8.63 -11.15 -4.72
CA GLY A 162 -10.03 -11.56 -4.50
C GLY A 162 -10.45 -12.88 -5.15
N VAL A 163 -9.56 -13.57 -5.87
CA VAL A 163 -9.88 -14.81 -6.63
C VAL A 163 -9.87 -16.06 -5.75
N LYS A 164 -9.21 -16.00 -4.57
CA LYS A 164 -9.11 -17.11 -3.59
C LYS A 164 -8.37 -18.36 -4.12
N ASN A 165 -7.47 -18.19 -5.06
CA ASN A 165 -6.63 -19.27 -5.62
C ASN A 165 -5.19 -19.27 -5.04
N GLY A 166 -4.99 -18.59 -3.91
CA GLY A 166 -3.67 -18.40 -3.28
C GLY A 166 -2.92 -17.18 -3.84
N TYR A 167 -1.68 -17.05 -3.42
CA TYR A 167 -0.80 -15.93 -3.76
C TYR A 167 0.01 -16.20 -5.03
N ALA A 168 0.61 -15.16 -5.61
CA ALA A 168 1.57 -15.26 -6.71
C ALA A 168 2.94 -15.74 -6.20
N ASN A 169 3.03 -16.98 -5.71
CA ASN A 169 4.17 -17.52 -4.97
C ASN A 169 5.49 -17.42 -5.72
N GLU A 170 5.47 -17.57 -7.05
CA GLU A 170 6.67 -17.46 -7.88
C GLU A 170 7.23 -16.02 -7.87
N ALA A 171 6.34 -15.03 -8.04
CA ALA A 171 6.72 -13.62 -7.98
C ALA A 171 7.21 -13.23 -6.58
N LEU A 172 6.51 -13.69 -5.52
CA LEU A 172 6.92 -13.45 -4.13
C LEU A 172 8.29 -14.05 -3.81
N ARG A 173 8.56 -15.26 -4.30
CA ARG A 173 9.89 -15.89 -4.16
C ARG A 173 10.97 -15.04 -4.82
N GLN A 174 10.73 -14.57 -6.04
CA GLN A 174 11.69 -13.74 -6.76
C GLN A 174 11.91 -12.40 -6.05
N LEU A 175 10.86 -11.73 -5.58
CA LEU A 175 10.95 -10.51 -4.77
C LEU A 175 11.78 -10.75 -3.51
N SER A 176 11.47 -11.80 -2.75
CA SER A 176 12.16 -12.16 -1.52
C SER A 176 13.67 -12.45 -1.71
N HIS A 177 14.07 -12.96 -2.86
CA HIS A 177 15.48 -13.19 -3.18
C HIS A 177 16.21 -11.91 -3.66
N THR A 178 15.48 -10.97 -4.23
CA THR A 178 16.05 -9.76 -4.84
C THR A 178 16.15 -8.60 -3.84
N LEU A 179 15.20 -8.52 -2.90
CA LEU A 179 15.08 -7.40 -1.97
C LEU A 179 15.80 -7.68 -0.66
N SER A 180 16.36 -6.64 -0.05
CA SER A 180 16.90 -6.65 1.32
C SER A 180 15.87 -6.23 2.38
N ILE A 181 14.67 -5.83 1.95
CA ILE A 181 13.56 -5.38 2.77
C ILE A 181 12.39 -6.35 2.67
N PRO A 182 11.45 -6.36 3.64
CA PRO A 182 10.26 -7.22 3.60
C PRO A 182 9.40 -6.98 2.36
N ALA A 183 8.87 -8.07 1.80
CA ALA A 183 7.81 -8.07 0.81
C ALA A 183 6.53 -8.65 1.44
N ILE A 184 5.47 -7.84 1.46
CA ILE A 184 4.14 -8.18 1.97
C ILE A 184 3.27 -8.56 0.77
N ALA A 185 2.48 -9.67 0.91
CA ALA A 185 1.61 -10.20 -0.15
C ALA A 185 0.13 -9.87 0.11
#